data_299f396207f521637bad4d4c995a972c
#
_entry.id   299f396207f521637bad4d4c995a972c
#
_cell.length_a   1.000
_cell.length_b   1.000
_cell.length_c   1.000
_cell.angle_alpha   90.00
_cell.angle_beta   90.00
_cell.angle_gamma   90.00
#
_symmetry.space_group_name_H-M   'P 1'
#
loop_
_entity.id
_entity.type
_entity.pdbx_description
1 polymer ?
#
loop_
_entity_poly.entity_id
_entity_poly.type
_entity_poly.pdbx_seq_one_letter_code
_entity_poly.pdbx_strand_id
1 'polypeptide(L)'
;MKAITYGSYGGPEVLSVSEVERPQPADDEVSVRVQAAEACKTDTEMRSCSFSASWLSVPMRLVLGVRRPRRPVLGLYFAGVIDAVGHDVEGFEIGDEVYGTSGLRLGAYGEHLVLPAKATIAPKPTSMTFAEAAALPLGASNALNGLRRAEVGAGDRVLVNGAGGVIGAHGVQIARMMGAEVTAVDAAHKESFVRSMGATTFVDYRTTDLATLD
;
A
#
# COMPACT_ATOMS: atom_id res chain seq x y z
N MET A 1 -3.01 15.45 -18.40
CA MET A 1 -1.98 14.98 -17.50
C MET A 1 -1.46 13.63 -17.93
N LYS A 2 -0.20 13.30 -17.60
CA LYS A 2 0.34 11.96 -17.86
C LYS A 2 -0.13 10.98 -16.79
N ALA A 3 -0.40 9.74 -17.21
CA ALA A 3 -0.73 8.64 -16.32
C ALA A 3 -0.27 7.30 -16.91
N ILE A 4 0.00 6.30 -16.05
CA ILE A 4 0.16 4.92 -16.47
C ILE A 4 -1.24 4.30 -16.54
N THR A 5 -1.64 3.92 -17.74
CA THR A 5 -2.98 3.40 -18.04
C THR A 5 -2.93 1.95 -18.50
N TYR A 6 -4.06 1.26 -18.37
CA TYR A 6 -4.28 -0.06 -18.95
C TYR A 6 -5.70 -0.17 -19.53
N GLY A 7 -5.81 -0.73 -20.72
CA GLY A 7 -7.09 -0.88 -21.44
C GLY A 7 -7.68 -2.30 -21.38
N SER A 8 -6.88 -3.27 -20.96
CA SER A 8 -7.25 -4.69 -20.82
C SER A 8 -6.59 -5.30 -19.61
N TYR A 9 -7.11 -6.41 -19.12
CA TYR A 9 -6.47 -7.22 -18.10
C TYR A 9 -5.33 -8.04 -18.69
N GLY A 10 -4.20 -8.14 -17.98
CA GLY A 10 -3.03 -8.90 -18.46
C GLY A 10 -1.79 -8.71 -17.63
N GLY A 11 -0.64 -9.06 -18.19
CA GLY A 11 0.68 -8.86 -17.64
C GLY A 11 1.15 -7.38 -17.75
N PRO A 12 2.44 -7.11 -17.46
CA PRO A 12 2.97 -5.73 -17.52
C PRO A 12 2.85 -5.08 -18.91
N GLU A 13 2.76 -5.87 -19.96
CA GLU A 13 2.65 -5.43 -21.37
C GLU A 13 1.38 -4.63 -21.67
N VAL A 14 0.35 -4.71 -20.81
CA VAL A 14 -0.89 -3.93 -20.98
C VAL A 14 -0.78 -2.50 -20.46
N LEU A 15 0.33 -2.16 -19.80
CA LEU A 15 0.57 -0.83 -19.26
C LEU A 15 1.15 0.09 -20.33
N SER A 16 0.64 1.31 -20.37
CA SER A 16 1.16 2.36 -21.24
C SER A 16 1.14 3.72 -20.57
N VAL A 17 2.07 4.58 -20.92
CA VAL A 17 2.01 6.00 -20.53
C VAL A 17 1.09 6.71 -21.51
N SER A 18 0.05 7.34 -20.99
CA SER A 18 -0.97 8.03 -21.81
C SER A 18 -1.26 9.42 -21.26
N GLU A 19 -1.71 10.28 -22.15
CA GLU A 19 -2.32 11.55 -21.75
C GLU A 19 -3.80 11.32 -21.45
N VAL A 20 -4.22 11.73 -20.25
CA VAL A 20 -5.60 11.65 -19.79
C VAL A 20 -6.07 13.01 -19.30
N GLU A 21 -7.38 13.22 -19.25
CA GLU A 21 -7.94 14.42 -18.66
C GLU A 21 -7.55 14.51 -17.17
N ARG A 22 -7.19 15.71 -16.71
CA ARG A 22 -6.93 15.95 -15.29
C ARG A 22 -8.27 15.98 -14.55
N PRO A 23 -8.47 15.11 -13.52
CA PRO A 23 -9.70 15.13 -12.75
C PRO A 23 -9.80 16.43 -11.95
N GLN A 24 -11.03 16.94 -11.83
CA GLN A 24 -11.35 18.11 -11.00
C GLN A 24 -12.04 17.65 -9.72
N PRO A 25 -11.69 18.21 -8.55
CA PRO A 25 -12.35 17.85 -7.30
C PRO A 25 -13.79 18.39 -7.27
N ALA A 26 -14.72 17.59 -6.75
CA ALA A 26 -16.05 18.01 -6.34
C ALA A 26 -15.97 18.82 -5.03
N ASP A 27 -17.13 19.33 -4.56
CA ASP A 27 -17.18 20.23 -3.41
C ASP A 27 -16.62 19.61 -2.11
N ASP A 28 -16.73 18.29 -1.95
CA ASP A 28 -16.22 17.53 -0.79
C ASP A 28 -14.90 16.79 -1.05
N GLU A 29 -14.22 17.09 -2.15
CA GLU A 29 -13.01 16.38 -2.61
C GLU A 29 -11.76 17.25 -2.58
N VAL A 30 -10.61 16.61 -2.50
CA VAL A 30 -9.29 17.19 -2.67
C VAL A 30 -8.62 16.66 -3.92
N SER A 31 -7.86 17.50 -4.61
CA SER A 31 -6.93 17.11 -5.67
C SER A 31 -5.53 17.06 -5.09
N VAL A 32 -4.84 15.95 -5.34
CA VAL A 32 -3.46 15.73 -4.91
C VAL A 32 -2.57 15.58 -6.12
N ARG A 33 -1.57 16.43 -6.22
CA ARG A 33 -0.45 16.27 -7.16
C ARG A 33 0.50 15.23 -6.60
N VAL A 34 0.47 14.03 -7.21
CA VAL A 34 1.22 12.86 -6.74
C VAL A 34 2.72 13.08 -6.92
N GLN A 35 3.49 12.83 -5.87
CA GLN A 35 4.95 12.88 -5.86
C GLN A 35 5.57 11.49 -5.83
N ALA A 36 4.88 10.54 -5.20
CA ALA A 36 5.27 9.14 -5.15
C ALA A 36 4.04 8.24 -5.03
N ALA A 37 4.12 7.06 -5.62
CA ALA A 37 3.11 6.02 -5.48
C ALA A 37 3.79 4.67 -5.21
N GLU A 38 3.19 3.86 -4.34
CA GLU A 38 3.65 2.49 -4.10
C GLU A 38 3.17 1.58 -5.23
N ALA A 39 4.07 0.75 -5.75
CA ALA A 39 3.74 -0.35 -6.65
C ALA A 39 3.75 -1.66 -5.86
N CYS A 40 2.58 -2.21 -5.59
CA CYS A 40 2.43 -3.37 -4.73
C CYS A 40 1.80 -4.58 -5.46
N LYS A 41 1.74 -5.72 -4.75
CA LYS A 41 1.14 -6.94 -5.28
C LYS A 41 -0.33 -6.73 -5.67
N THR A 42 -1.08 -5.94 -4.90
CA THR A 42 -2.49 -5.65 -5.18
C THR A 42 -2.68 -5.00 -6.54
N ASP A 43 -1.76 -4.11 -6.96
CA ASP A 43 -1.83 -3.50 -8.29
C ASP A 43 -1.63 -4.55 -9.39
N THR A 44 -0.75 -5.54 -9.19
CA THR A 44 -0.56 -6.62 -10.15
C THR A 44 -1.78 -7.54 -10.23
N GLU A 45 -2.43 -7.82 -9.10
CA GLU A 45 -3.67 -8.60 -9.04
C GLU A 45 -4.84 -7.85 -9.71
N MET A 46 -4.97 -6.56 -9.48
CA MET A 46 -5.98 -5.72 -10.14
C MET A 46 -5.73 -5.60 -11.64
N ARG A 47 -4.47 -5.37 -12.06
CA ARG A 47 -4.10 -5.30 -13.47
C ARG A 47 -4.43 -6.58 -14.22
N SER A 48 -4.12 -7.75 -13.65
CA SER A 48 -4.41 -9.05 -14.25
C SER A 48 -5.84 -9.53 -14.01
N CYS A 49 -6.56 -8.93 -13.06
CA CYS A 49 -7.83 -9.42 -12.53
C CYS A 49 -7.74 -10.88 -12.05
N SER A 50 -6.59 -11.24 -11.48
CA SER A 50 -6.29 -12.56 -10.93
C SER A 50 -5.81 -12.40 -9.50
N PHE A 51 -6.60 -12.85 -8.54
CA PHE A 51 -6.36 -12.66 -7.13
C PHE A 51 -5.85 -13.95 -6.48
N SER A 52 -4.97 -13.83 -5.50
CA SER A 52 -4.44 -14.97 -4.73
C SER A 52 -5.56 -15.81 -4.10
N ALA A 53 -6.63 -15.15 -3.64
CA ALA A 53 -7.88 -15.80 -3.26
C ALA A 53 -8.78 -15.93 -4.49
N SER A 54 -8.79 -17.09 -5.13
CA SER A 54 -9.48 -17.32 -6.42
C SER A 54 -10.98 -16.98 -6.40
N TRP A 55 -11.65 -17.20 -5.25
CA TRP A 55 -13.06 -16.83 -5.07
C TRP A 55 -13.33 -15.32 -5.17
N LEU A 56 -12.30 -14.50 -4.92
CA LEU A 56 -12.39 -13.04 -5.01
C LEU A 56 -12.39 -12.55 -6.46
N SER A 57 -11.90 -13.33 -7.40
CA SER A 57 -11.73 -12.91 -8.80
C SER A 57 -13.07 -12.56 -9.48
N VAL A 58 -14.14 -13.30 -9.19
CA VAL A 58 -15.47 -13.03 -9.77
C VAL A 58 -16.08 -11.74 -9.23
N PRO A 59 -16.23 -11.52 -7.91
CA PRO A 59 -16.77 -10.28 -7.39
C PRO A 59 -15.91 -9.07 -7.74
N MET A 60 -14.59 -9.19 -7.70
CA MET A 60 -13.69 -8.10 -8.10
C MET A 60 -13.82 -7.75 -9.58
N ARG A 61 -14.05 -8.73 -10.45
CA ARG A 61 -14.32 -8.49 -11.87
C ARG A 61 -15.60 -7.71 -12.11
N LEU A 62 -16.62 -7.89 -11.27
CA LEU A 62 -17.84 -7.07 -11.32
C LEU A 62 -17.57 -5.61 -10.91
N VAL A 63 -16.70 -5.40 -9.92
CA VAL A 63 -16.33 -4.06 -9.43
C VAL A 63 -15.38 -3.37 -10.40
N LEU A 64 -14.28 -4.02 -10.77
CA LEU A 64 -13.23 -3.44 -11.62
C LEU A 64 -13.65 -3.31 -13.08
N GLY A 65 -14.56 -4.19 -13.55
CA GLY A 65 -15.06 -4.24 -14.93
C GLY A 65 -15.01 -5.66 -15.51
N VAL A 66 -16.09 -6.10 -16.16
CA VAL A 66 -16.24 -7.49 -16.61
C VAL A 66 -15.31 -7.81 -17.80
N ARG A 67 -15.30 -6.97 -18.83
CA ARG A 67 -14.53 -7.19 -20.06
C ARG A 67 -13.26 -6.37 -20.13
N ARG A 68 -13.29 -5.17 -19.56
CA ARG A 68 -12.18 -4.22 -19.52
C ARG A 68 -12.25 -3.43 -18.23
N PRO A 69 -11.12 -2.87 -17.76
CA PRO A 69 -11.10 -2.00 -16.59
C PRO A 69 -12.05 -0.81 -16.77
N ARG A 70 -12.84 -0.50 -15.75
CA ARG A 70 -13.67 0.72 -15.70
C ARG A 70 -12.84 1.96 -15.44
N ARG A 71 -11.73 1.80 -14.71
CA ARG A 71 -10.79 2.85 -14.34
C ARG A 71 -9.44 2.54 -14.96
N PRO A 72 -9.01 3.33 -15.95
CA PRO A 72 -7.81 2.99 -16.72
C PRO A 72 -6.51 3.32 -15.99
N VAL A 73 -6.53 4.11 -14.90
CA VAL A 73 -5.34 4.47 -14.11
C VAL A 73 -5.33 3.67 -12.82
N LEU A 74 -4.28 2.89 -12.60
CA LEU A 74 -4.05 2.09 -11.39
C LEU A 74 -3.44 2.95 -10.26
N GLY A 75 -3.02 2.26 -9.20
CA GLY A 75 -2.34 2.81 -8.03
C GLY A 75 -3.31 3.11 -6.89
N LEU A 76 -3.01 2.50 -5.73
CA LEU A 76 -3.82 2.65 -4.54
C LEU A 76 -3.19 3.58 -3.52
N TYR A 77 -1.87 3.50 -3.34
CA TYR A 77 -1.15 4.18 -2.27
C TYR A 77 -0.27 5.26 -2.84
N PHE A 78 -0.28 6.41 -2.19
CA PHE A 78 0.38 7.60 -2.69
C PHE A 78 0.87 8.50 -1.57
N ALA A 79 1.77 9.41 -1.93
CA ALA A 79 2.07 10.63 -1.21
C ALA A 79 2.22 11.78 -2.21
N GLY A 80 1.78 12.98 -1.82
CA GLY A 80 1.78 14.13 -2.70
C GLY A 80 1.40 15.42 -1.98
N VAL A 81 1.12 16.44 -2.77
CA VAL A 81 0.77 17.78 -2.28
C VAL A 81 -0.64 18.11 -2.75
N ILE A 82 -1.48 18.58 -1.85
CA ILE A 82 -2.82 19.08 -2.21
C ILE A 82 -2.66 20.32 -3.07
N ASP A 83 -3.26 20.32 -4.25
CA ASP A 83 -3.18 21.44 -5.21
C ASP A 83 -4.55 22.04 -5.58
N ALA A 84 -5.64 21.42 -5.12
CA ALA A 84 -6.97 22.02 -5.12
C ALA A 84 -7.83 21.38 -4.03
N VAL A 85 -8.76 22.16 -3.48
CA VAL A 85 -9.74 21.72 -2.48
C VAL A 85 -11.13 22.14 -2.91
N GLY A 86 -12.13 21.28 -2.69
CA GLY A 86 -13.53 21.59 -2.89
C GLY A 86 -14.05 22.57 -1.84
N HIS A 87 -15.18 23.20 -2.12
CA HIS A 87 -15.76 24.26 -1.28
C HIS A 87 -16.13 23.79 0.14
N ASP A 88 -16.57 22.53 0.27
CA ASP A 88 -17.03 21.94 1.54
C ASP A 88 -15.93 21.17 2.28
N VAL A 89 -14.69 21.26 1.82
CA VAL A 89 -13.56 20.56 2.45
C VAL A 89 -13.14 21.30 3.71
N GLU A 90 -13.07 20.56 4.81
CA GLU A 90 -12.50 21.01 6.08
C GLU A 90 -11.23 20.22 6.41
N GLY A 91 -10.26 20.87 7.06
CA GLY A 91 -9.06 20.23 7.62
C GLY A 91 -7.93 19.99 6.63
N PHE A 92 -8.05 20.40 5.37
CA PHE A 92 -6.99 20.39 4.38
C PHE A 92 -6.92 21.71 3.62
N GLU A 93 -5.69 22.12 3.29
CA GLU A 93 -5.42 23.34 2.52
C GLU A 93 -4.52 23.06 1.32
N ILE A 94 -4.53 23.95 0.34
CA ILE A 94 -3.61 23.90 -0.80
C ILE A 94 -2.18 24.06 -0.28
N GLY A 95 -1.31 23.13 -0.66
CA GLY A 95 0.08 23.09 -0.20
C GLY A 95 0.34 22.02 0.85
N ASP A 96 -0.69 21.42 1.46
CA ASP A 96 -0.52 20.35 2.43
C ASP A 96 0.15 19.14 1.80
N GLU A 97 1.19 18.65 2.45
CA GLU A 97 1.83 17.38 2.12
C GLU A 97 1.07 16.24 2.78
N VAL A 98 0.53 15.33 1.96
CA VAL A 98 -0.32 14.23 2.42
C VAL A 98 0.14 12.88 1.89
N TYR A 99 -0.26 11.82 2.58
CA TYR A 99 -0.12 10.45 2.12
C TYR A 99 -1.37 9.64 2.46
N GLY A 100 -1.60 8.53 1.77
CA GLY A 100 -2.78 7.72 2.03
C GLY A 100 -3.10 6.72 0.95
N THR A 101 -4.38 6.34 0.91
CA THR A 101 -4.89 5.41 -0.10
C THR A 101 -6.11 5.98 -0.81
N SER A 102 -6.13 5.80 -2.13
CA SER A 102 -7.29 6.10 -2.97
C SER A 102 -8.35 5.00 -2.93
N GLY A 103 -8.05 3.87 -2.29
CA GLY A 103 -8.94 2.70 -2.26
C GLY A 103 -9.33 2.23 -3.66
N LEU A 104 -10.58 1.79 -3.83
CA LEU A 104 -11.08 1.33 -5.12
C LEU A 104 -11.29 2.45 -6.16
N ARG A 105 -11.06 3.72 -5.80
CA ARG A 105 -11.01 4.81 -6.77
C ARG A 105 -9.80 4.71 -7.68
N LEU A 106 -8.68 4.15 -7.17
CA LEU A 106 -7.41 4.05 -7.89
C LEU A 106 -6.88 5.43 -8.28
N GLY A 107 -5.95 5.49 -9.24
CA GLY A 107 -5.53 6.76 -9.83
C GLY A 107 -4.16 7.26 -9.38
N ALA A 108 -3.51 6.61 -8.38
CA ALA A 108 -2.22 7.07 -7.87
C ALA A 108 -1.06 6.97 -8.89
N TYR A 109 -1.25 6.28 -10.01
CA TYR A 109 -0.29 6.23 -11.11
C TYR A 109 -0.49 7.35 -12.15
N GLY A 110 -1.29 8.37 -11.83
CA GLY A 110 -1.39 9.63 -12.55
C GLY A 110 -0.64 10.76 -11.86
N GLU A 111 -0.34 11.84 -12.58
CA GLU A 111 0.26 13.05 -12.00
C GLU A 111 -0.65 13.72 -10.96
N HIS A 112 -1.98 13.55 -11.11
CA HIS A 112 -2.98 14.03 -10.16
C HIS A 112 -4.03 12.96 -9.90
N LEU A 113 -4.49 12.90 -8.66
CA LEU A 113 -5.66 12.10 -8.28
C LEU A 113 -6.63 12.95 -7.47
N VAL A 114 -7.91 12.59 -7.50
CA VAL A 114 -8.98 13.25 -6.74
C VAL A 114 -9.63 12.21 -5.83
N LEU A 115 -9.86 12.60 -4.58
CA LEU A 115 -10.50 11.74 -3.58
C LEU A 115 -11.27 12.59 -2.56
N PRO A 116 -12.31 12.00 -1.90
CA PRO A 116 -13.02 12.70 -0.84
C PRO A 116 -12.07 13.13 0.28
N ALA A 117 -12.26 14.29 0.86
CA ALA A 117 -11.49 14.76 2.02
C ALA A 117 -11.61 13.79 3.22
N LYS A 118 -12.71 13.02 3.30
CA LYS A 118 -12.93 11.97 4.32
C LYS A 118 -12.30 10.62 3.98
N ALA A 119 -11.55 10.51 2.86
CA ALA A 119 -10.81 9.31 2.54
C ALA A 119 -9.69 9.03 3.55
N THR A 120 -9.06 7.86 3.43
CA THR A 120 -7.93 7.50 4.31
C THR A 120 -6.67 8.24 3.86
N ILE A 121 -6.58 9.50 4.19
CA ILE A 121 -5.43 10.40 3.96
C ILE A 121 -5.03 11.05 5.29
N ALA A 122 -3.76 11.37 5.41
CA ALA A 122 -3.20 12.04 6.59
C ALA A 122 -2.04 12.98 6.19
N PRO A 123 -1.73 13.99 7.01
CA PRO A 123 -0.53 14.80 6.83
C PRO A 123 0.73 13.91 6.77
N LYS A 124 1.59 14.16 5.80
CA LYS A 124 2.87 13.46 5.66
C LYS A 124 3.81 13.84 6.83
N PRO A 125 4.45 12.87 7.51
CA PRO A 125 5.46 13.20 8.49
C PRO A 125 6.59 14.04 7.88
N THR A 126 6.97 15.12 8.53
CA THR A 126 8.00 16.05 8.02
C THR A 126 9.38 15.39 7.90
N SER A 127 9.64 14.36 8.71
CA SER A 127 10.88 13.57 8.68
C SER A 127 10.97 12.57 7.54
N MET A 128 9.90 12.38 6.74
CA MET A 128 9.84 11.40 5.67
C MET A 128 9.82 12.07 4.30
N THR A 129 10.47 11.43 3.34
CA THR A 129 10.30 11.73 1.91
C THR A 129 8.92 11.26 1.43
N PHE A 130 8.48 11.76 0.28
CA PHE A 130 7.23 11.28 -0.34
C PHE A 130 7.28 9.78 -0.67
N ALA A 131 8.44 9.27 -1.09
CA ALA A 131 8.61 7.85 -1.39
C ALA A 131 8.43 6.96 -0.14
N GLU A 132 9.03 7.35 0.99
CA GLU A 132 8.86 6.65 2.26
C GLU A 132 7.41 6.72 2.75
N ALA A 133 6.79 7.89 2.68
CA ALA A 133 5.41 8.08 3.12
C ALA A 133 4.41 7.28 2.25
N ALA A 134 4.62 7.19 0.93
CA ALA A 134 3.77 6.41 0.04
C ALA A 134 3.77 4.90 0.35
N ALA A 135 4.86 4.37 0.94
CA ALA A 135 4.99 2.96 1.32
C ALA A 135 4.32 2.59 2.65
N LEU A 136 3.91 3.58 3.46
CA LEU A 136 3.35 3.32 4.80
C LEU A 136 1.90 2.78 4.79
N PRO A 137 0.97 3.28 3.95
CA PRO A 137 -0.45 3.00 4.15
C PRO A 137 -0.80 1.51 4.11
N LEU A 138 -0.20 0.74 3.20
CA LEU A 138 -0.42 -0.70 3.14
C LEU A 138 0.29 -1.43 4.28
N GLY A 139 1.61 -1.28 4.35
CA GLY A 139 2.46 -2.10 5.21
C GLY A 139 2.28 -1.78 6.68
N ALA A 140 2.48 -0.51 7.05
CA ALA A 140 2.50 -0.10 8.45
C ALA A 140 1.13 -0.19 9.11
N SER A 141 0.05 0.25 8.43
CA SER A 141 -1.30 0.22 9.01
C SER A 141 -1.78 -1.20 9.30
N ASN A 142 -1.56 -2.13 8.36
CA ASN A 142 -1.95 -3.53 8.56
C ASN A 142 -1.11 -4.20 9.65
N ALA A 143 0.20 -4.00 9.64
CA ALA A 143 1.10 -4.54 10.65
C ALA A 143 0.75 -4.03 12.05
N LEU A 144 0.61 -2.71 12.20
CA LEU A 144 0.26 -2.08 13.47
C LEU A 144 -1.09 -2.57 14.01
N ASN A 145 -2.10 -2.67 13.15
CA ASN A 145 -3.41 -3.17 13.53
C ASN A 145 -3.35 -4.65 13.99
N GLY A 146 -2.58 -5.48 13.28
CA GLY A 146 -2.36 -6.88 13.67
C GLY A 146 -1.68 -7.01 15.03
N LEU A 147 -0.58 -6.30 15.24
CA LEU A 147 0.19 -6.32 16.48
C LEU A 147 -0.63 -5.77 17.67
N ARG A 148 -1.40 -4.69 17.47
CA ARG A 148 -2.30 -4.17 18.51
C ARG A 148 -3.40 -5.14 18.88
N ARG A 149 -4.00 -5.83 17.91
CA ARG A 149 -5.04 -6.85 18.18
C ARG A 149 -4.49 -8.07 18.89
N ALA A 150 -3.22 -8.39 18.66
CA ALA A 150 -2.51 -9.45 19.37
C ALA A 150 -1.95 -8.99 20.72
N GLU A 151 -2.21 -7.71 21.11
CA GLU A 151 -1.78 -7.11 22.38
C GLU A 151 -0.26 -7.21 22.61
N VAL A 152 0.53 -7.16 21.52
CA VAL A 152 1.99 -7.29 21.59
C VAL A 152 2.59 -6.17 22.42
N GLY A 153 3.46 -6.56 23.35
CA GLY A 153 4.15 -5.69 24.28
C GLY A 153 5.63 -6.04 24.50
N ALA A 154 6.25 -5.33 25.43
CA ALA A 154 7.66 -5.55 25.75
C ALA A 154 7.91 -6.94 26.38
N GLY A 155 8.91 -7.63 25.85
CA GLY A 155 9.28 -8.98 26.29
C GLY A 155 8.51 -10.12 25.60
N ASP A 156 7.51 -9.81 24.79
CA ASP A 156 6.81 -10.84 24.03
C ASP A 156 7.68 -11.42 22.91
N ARG A 157 7.44 -12.69 22.59
CA ARG A 157 8.03 -13.36 21.43
C ARG A 157 7.03 -13.35 20.27
N VAL A 158 7.38 -12.71 19.16
CA VAL A 158 6.52 -12.55 17.99
C VAL A 158 7.13 -13.26 16.80
N LEU A 159 6.35 -14.18 16.20
CA LEU A 159 6.71 -14.79 14.92
C LEU A 159 6.00 -14.04 13.78
N VAL A 160 6.80 -13.51 12.86
CA VAL A 160 6.29 -12.79 11.65
C VAL A 160 6.49 -13.69 10.44
N ASN A 161 5.41 -14.32 9.96
CA ASN A 161 5.45 -15.14 8.75
C ASN A 161 5.28 -14.27 7.49
N GLY A 162 6.17 -14.43 6.52
CA GLY A 162 6.28 -13.56 5.36
C GLY A 162 6.96 -12.23 5.67
N ALA A 163 7.96 -12.27 6.56
CA ALA A 163 8.64 -11.10 7.11
C ALA A 163 9.30 -10.19 6.06
N GLY A 164 9.72 -10.72 4.93
CA GLY A 164 10.28 -9.95 3.82
C GLY A 164 9.25 -9.43 2.81
N GLY A 165 7.95 -9.53 3.12
CA GLY A 165 6.88 -8.85 2.39
C GLY A 165 6.59 -7.45 2.94
N VAL A 166 5.79 -6.64 2.24
CA VAL A 166 5.49 -5.25 2.64
C VAL A 166 4.93 -5.17 4.07
N ILE A 167 3.90 -5.97 4.39
CA ILE A 167 3.30 -5.97 5.74
C ILE A 167 4.28 -6.57 6.76
N GLY A 168 4.96 -7.66 6.40
CA GLY A 168 5.90 -8.33 7.30
C GLY A 168 7.09 -7.47 7.70
N ALA A 169 7.70 -6.76 6.75
CA ALA A 169 8.83 -5.87 7.01
C ALA A 169 8.47 -4.71 7.98
N HIS A 170 7.27 -4.13 7.84
CA HIS A 170 6.76 -3.18 8.82
C HIS A 170 6.42 -3.85 10.15
N GLY A 171 5.89 -5.09 10.11
CA GLY A 171 5.58 -5.87 11.31
C GLY A 171 6.81 -6.14 12.17
N VAL A 172 7.93 -6.52 11.55
CA VAL A 172 9.21 -6.70 12.24
C VAL A 172 9.65 -5.42 12.95
N GLN A 173 9.65 -4.30 12.23
CA GLN A 173 10.08 -3.01 12.78
C GLN A 173 9.17 -2.55 13.93
N ILE A 174 7.85 -2.61 13.74
CA ILE A 174 6.88 -2.14 14.75
C ILE A 174 6.92 -3.04 15.98
N ALA A 175 6.99 -4.38 15.83
CA ALA A 175 7.10 -5.30 16.96
C ALA A 175 8.38 -5.03 17.76
N ARG A 176 9.51 -4.78 17.10
CA ARG A 176 10.75 -4.35 17.76
C ARG A 176 10.60 -3.04 18.52
N MET A 177 9.93 -2.04 17.94
CA MET A 177 9.64 -0.77 18.60
C MET A 177 8.74 -0.94 19.84
N MET A 178 7.85 -1.95 19.84
CA MET A 178 7.04 -2.33 21.00
C MET A 178 7.82 -3.11 22.06
N GLY A 179 9.10 -3.44 21.81
CA GLY A 179 9.97 -4.17 22.74
C GLY A 179 9.88 -5.69 22.66
N ALA A 180 9.28 -6.22 21.63
CA ALA A 180 9.17 -7.67 21.40
C ALA A 180 10.46 -8.27 20.80
N GLU A 181 10.68 -9.55 21.03
CA GLU A 181 11.66 -10.38 20.32
C GLU A 181 11.02 -10.93 19.06
N VAL A 182 11.64 -10.68 17.89
CA VAL A 182 11.05 -11.02 16.61
C VAL A 182 11.76 -12.19 15.95
N THR A 183 11.02 -13.29 15.75
CA THR A 183 11.38 -14.38 14.85
C THR A 183 10.75 -14.14 13.49
N ALA A 184 11.57 -13.94 12.48
CA ALA A 184 11.14 -13.69 11.11
C ALA A 184 11.19 -14.97 10.27
N VAL A 185 10.12 -15.28 9.58
CA VAL A 185 9.99 -16.41 8.66
C VAL A 185 9.88 -15.89 7.23
N ASP A 186 10.81 -16.26 6.36
CA ASP A 186 10.77 -16.01 4.92
C ASP A 186 11.75 -16.94 4.18
N ALA A 187 11.97 -16.74 2.87
CA ALA A 187 12.96 -17.47 2.11
C ALA A 187 14.38 -16.92 2.38
N ALA A 188 15.39 -17.81 2.41
CA ALA A 188 16.78 -17.50 2.77
C ALA A 188 17.36 -16.25 2.09
N HIS A 189 17.04 -16.00 0.81
CA HIS A 189 17.57 -14.84 0.09
C HIS A 189 17.13 -13.49 0.66
N LYS A 190 16.12 -13.46 1.55
CA LYS A 190 15.64 -12.25 2.22
C LYS A 190 16.17 -12.08 3.65
N GLU A 191 16.99 -13.02 4.15
CA GLU A 191 17.44 -13.00 5.54
C GLU A 191 18.16 -11.70 5.90
N SER A 192 19.11 -11.25 5.09
CA SER A 192 19.86 -10.01 5.36
C SER A 192 18.95 -8.79 5.45
N PHE A 193 17.98 -8.69 4.55
CA PHE A 193 16.99 -7.61 4.56
C PHE A 193 16.15 -7.66 5.84
N VAL A 194 15.60 -8.80 6.20
CA VAL A 194 14.72 -8.92 7.37
C VAL A 194 15.46 -8.68 8.67
N ARG A 195 16.72 -9.15 8.76
CA ARG A 195 17.59 -8.85 9.92
C ARG A 195 17.91 -7.36 10.04
N SER A 196 18.13 -6.67 8.94
CA SER A 196 18.33 -5.20 8.95
C SER A 196 17.08 -4.44 9.44
N MET A 197 15.88 -5.02 9.31
CA MET A 197 14.63 -4.47 9.86
C MET A 197 14.47 -4.73 11.37
N GLY A 198 15.34 -5.53 11.99
CA GLY A 198 15.36 -5.76 13.43
C GLY A 198 14.94 -7.16 13.90
N ALA A 199 14.79 -8.12 13.00
CA ALA A 199 14.55 -9.50 13.40
C ALA A 199 15.75 -10.07 14.16
N THR A 200 15.50 -10.69 15.32
CA THR A 200 16.53 -11.34 16.15
C THR A 200 16.82 -12.74 15.64
N THR A 201 15.80 -13.46 15.23
CA THR A 201 15.88 -14.82 14.70
C THR A 201 15.31 -14.88 13.29
N PHE A 202 15.93 -15.67 12.42
CA PHE A 202 15.43 -15.91 11.07
C PHE A 202 15.25 -17.41 10.84
N VAL A 203 14.14 -17.77 10.18
CA VAL A 203 13.78 -19.15 9.83
C VAL A 203 13.45 -19.20 8.34
N ASP A 204 14.16 -20.06 7.59
CA ASP A 204 13.81 -20.37 6.21
C ASP A 204 12.70 -21.43 6.18
N TYR A 205 11.49 -21.06 5.77
CA TYR A 205 10.33 -21.96 5.67
C TYR A 205 10.53 -23.09 4.66
N ARG A 206 11.54 -23.01 3.79
CA ARG A 206 11.84 -24.06 2.79
C ARG A 206 12.63 -25.21 3.38
N THR A 207 13.34 -24.98 4.46
CA THR A 207 14.25 -25.95 5.10
C THR A 207 13.82 -26.32 6.52
N THR A 208 12.91 -25.56 7.13
CA THR A 208 12.48 -25.74 8.51
C THR A 208 10.98 -25.95 8.57
N ASP A 209 10.54 -27.00 9.26
CA ASP A 209 9.12 -27.19 9.57
C ASP A 209 8.71 -26.22 10.70
N LEU A 210 7.81 -25.28 10.37
CA LEU A 210 7.36 -24.27 11.32
C LEU A 210 6.59 -24.85 12.51
N ALA A 211 6.04 -26.06 12.39
CA ALA A 211 5.34 -26.75 13.48
C ALA A 211 6.30 -27.25 14.59
N THR A 212 7.60 -27.23 14.34
CA THR A 212 8.63 -27.65 15.30
C THR A 212 9.31 -26.48 16.02
N LEU A 213 8.84 -25.26 15.78
CA LEU A 213 9.36 -24.07 16.47
C LEU A 213 8.67 -23.92 17.85
N ASP A 214 9.49 -23.86 18.91
CA ASP A 214 9.07 -23.64 20.30
C ASP A 214 8.76 -22.15 20.60
#